data_37399d7f52598d2bc2372281809d209d
#
_entry.id   37399d7f52598d2bc2372281809d209d
#
_cell.length_a   1.000
_cell.length_b   1.000
_cell.length_c   1.000
_cell.angle_alpha   90.00
_cell.angle_beta   90.00
_cell.angle_gamma   90.00
#
_symmetry.space_group_name_H-M   'P 1'
#
loop_
_entity.id
_entity.type
_entity.pdbx_description
1 polymer ?
#
loop_
_entity_poly.entity_id
_entity_poly.type
_entity_poly.pdbx_seq_one_letter_code
_entity_poly.pdbx_strand_id
1 'polypeptide(L)' 'MDGYSNDVKGLGLEWEVKARKEGFKTLYNWLEDEREQPDALAIKADRKPWLVVMPLDTFLKMVK' A
#
# COMPACT_ATOMS: atom_id res chain seq x y z
N MET A 1 -3.38 -14.02 0.02
CA MET A 1 -4.03 -12.84 -0.54
C MET A 1 -5.55 -12.86 -0.40
N ASP A 2 -6.13 -14.04 -0.40
CA ASP A 2 -7.60 -14.15 -0.38
C ASP A 2 -8.24 -13.52 0.85
N GLY A 3 -7.62 -13.69 2.01
CA GLY A 3 -8.16 -13.10 3.23
C GLY A 3 -8.23 -11.58 3.20
N TYR A 4 -7.25 -10.96 2.58
CA TYR A 4 -7.21 -9.50 2.47
C TYR A 4 -8.26 -8.99 1.48
N SER A 5 -8.52 -9.72 0.41
CA SER A 5 -9.52 -9.32 -0.55
C SER A 5 -10.89 -9.19 0.09
N ASN A 6 -11.24 -10.13 0.96
CA ASN A 6 -12.51 -10.09 1.64
C ASN A 6 -12.61 -8.92 2.61
N ASP A 7 -11.51 -8.63 3.32
CA ASP A 7 -11.50 -7.54 4.28
C ASP A 7 -11.65 -6.17 3.60
N VAL A 8 -10.94 -5.97 2.48
CA VAL A 8 -10.97 -4.67 1.81
C VAL A 8 -12.29 -4.40 1.10
N LYS A 9 -12.99 -5.44 0.65
CA LYS A 9 -14.31 -5.26 0.02
C LYS A 9 -15.30 -4.60 0.95
N GLY A 10 -15.17 -4.85 2.24
CA GLY A 10 -16.08 -4.29 3.23
C GLY A 10 -15.90 -2.80 3.49
N LEU A 11 -14.89 -2.18 2.88
CA LEU A 11 -14.57 -0.77 3.11
C LEU A 11 -15.23 0.17 2.12
N GLY A 12 -16.06 -0.36 1.23
CA GLY A 12 -16.73 0.47 0.23
C GLY A 12 -15.84 0.95 -0.90
N LEU A 13 -14.68 0.35 -1.06
CA LEU A 13 -13.75 0.69 -2.12
C LEU A 13 -13.68 -0.44 -3.14
N GLU A 14 -13.51 -0.07 -4.39
CA GLU A 14 -13.26 -1.05 -5.43
C GLU A 14 -11.75 -1.28 -5.53
N TRP A 15 -11.35 -2.52 -5.44
CA TRP A 15 -9.94 -2.87 -5.42
C TRP A 15 -9.56 -3.67 -6.65
N GLU A 16 -8.43 -3.31 -7.23
CA GLU A 16 -7.80 -4.10 -8.26
C GLU A 16 -6.48 -4.59 -7.70
N VAL A 17 -6.29 -5.89 -7.68
CA VAL A 17 -5.08 -6.49 -7.13
C VAL A 17 -4.05 -6.65 -8.24
N LYS A 18 -2.87 -6.09 -8.03
CA LYS A 18 -1.74 -6.23 -8.93
C LYS A 18 -0.60 -6.85 -8.16
N ALA A 19 -0.09 -7.96 -8.64
CA ALA A 19 1.07 -8.63 -8.05
C ALA A 19 2.14 -8.77 -9.10
N ARG A 20 3.36 -8.36 -8.78
CA ARG A 20 4.48 -8.43 -9.70
C ARG A 20 5.70 -8.97 -8.99
N LYS A 21 6.51 -9.71 -9.72
CA LYS A 21 7.72 -10.31 -9.14
C LYS A 21 8.74 -9.26 -8.72
N GLU A 22 8.92 -8.22 -9.53
CA GLU A 22 9.94 -7.20 -9.28
C GLU A 22 9.47 -5.77 -9.43
N GLY A 23 8.34 -5.54 -10.04
CA GLY A 23 7.89 -4.19 -10.41
C GLY A 23 7.66 -3.23 -9.25
N PHE A 24 7.52 -3.74 -8.02
CA PHE A 24 7.25 -2.91 -6.86
C PHE A 24 8.38 -2.91 -5.84
N LYS A 25 9.54 -3.38 -6.25
CA LYS A 25 10.67 -3.55 -5.33
C LYS A 25 11.08 -2.26 -4.64
N THR A 26 11.10 -1.16 -5.36
CA THR A 26 11.50 0.13 -4.79
C THR A 26 10.55 0.58 -3.69
N LEU A 27 9.25 0.35 -3.86
CA LEU A 27 8.27 0.70 -2.85
C LEU A 27 8.50 -0.07 -1.55
N TYR A 28 8.76 -1.36 -1.66
CA TYR A 28 9.06 -2.17 -0.49
C TYR A 28 10.36 -1.74 0.16
N ASN A 29 11.38 -1.41 -0.64
CA ASN A 29 12.66 -0.94 -0.08
C ASN A 29 12.46 0.32 0.74
N TRP A 30 11.66 1.25 0.27
CA TRP A 30 11.39 2.48 1.00
C TRP A 30 10.63 2.22 2.30
N LEU A 31 9.63 1.33 2.26
CA LEU A 31 8.85 1.01 3.45
C LEU A 31 9.66 0.24 4.49
N GLU A 32 10.63 -0.56 4.03
CA GLU A 32 11.44 -1.39 4.90
C GLU A 32 12.76 -0.75 5.32
N ASP A 33 12.92 0.55 5.05
CA ASP A 33 14.14 1.27 5.39
C ASP A 33 14.34 1.24 6.90
N GLU A 34 15.47 0.65 7.33
CA GLU A 34 15.77 0.49 8.74
C GLU A 34 15.99 1.81 9.46
N ARG A 35 16.36 2.86 8.73
CA ARG A 35 16.62 4.17 9.34
C ARG A 35 15.37 4.91 9.70
N GLU A 36 14.40 4.93 8.79
CA GLU A 36 13.20 5.73 8.95
C GLU A 36 11.98 4.91 9.37
N GLN A 37 11.91 3.66 8.94
CA GLN A 37 10.83 2.74 9.27
C GLN A 37 9.45 3.40 9.13
N PRO A 38 9.14 3.96 7.97
CA PRO A 38 7.88 4.68 7.82
C PRO A 38 6.69 3.73 7.85
N ASP A 39 5.57 4.22 8.37
CA ASP A 39 4.32 3.47 8.32
C ASP A 39 3.68 3.53 6.94
N ALA A 40 3.93 4.60 6.20
CA ALA A 40 3.34 4.81 4.89
C ALA A 40 4.21 5.74 4.06
N LEU A 41 4.01 5.70 2.75
CA LEU A 41 4.67 6.60 1.82
C LEU A 41 3.62 7.47 1.15
N ALA A 42 3.93 8.74 0.97
CA ALA A 42 3.18 9.61 0.08
C ALA A 42 4.05 9.82 -1.15
N ILE A 43 3.56 9.42 -2.31
CA ILE A 43 4.33 9.50 -3.55
C ILE A 43 3.58 10.32 -4.58
N LYS A 44 4.33 10.92 -5.49
CA LYS A 44 3.72 11.75 -6.52
C LYS A 44 4.62 11.80 -7.74
N ALA A 45 4.03 11.63 -8.92
CA ALA A 45 4.71 11.93 -10.17
C ALA A 45 4.36 13.37 -10.56
N ASP A 46 5.16 13.93 -11.47
CA ASP A 46 4.92 15.29 -11.93
C ASP A 46 3.53 15.39 -12.56
N ARG A 47 2.79 16.42 -12.18
CA ARG A 47 1.45 16.73 -12.70
C ARG A 47 0.41 15.64 -12.43
N LYS A 48 0.67 14.78 -11.45
CA LYS A 48 -0.26 13.72 -11.05
C LYS A 48 -0.66 13.92 -9.60
N PRO A 49 -1.80 13.39 -9.19
CA PRO A 49 -2.21 13.49 -7.79
C PRO A 49 -1.32 12.65 -6.88
N TRP A 50 -1.33 12.99 -5.60
CA TRP A 50 -0.61 12.22 -4.60
C TRP A 50 -1.22 10.83 -4.44
N LEU A 51 -0.36 9.86 -4.18
CA LEU A 51 -0.77 8.49 -3.87
C LEU A 51 -0.22 8.13 -2.50
N VAL A 52 -0.94 7.26 -1.80
CA VAL A 52 -0.47 6.72 -0.53
C VAL A 52 -0.13 5.25 -0.72
N VAL A 53 1.04 4.85 -0.22
CA VAL A 53 1.49 3.46 -0.26
C VAL A 53 1.77 3.03 1.17
N MET A 54 1.16 1.94 1.60
CA MET A 54 1.38 1.41 2.94
C MET A 54 1.11 -0.09 2.94
N PRO A 55 1.66 -0.80 3.93
CA PRO A 55 1.30 -2.21 4.10
C PRO A 55 -0.21 -2.34 4.30
N LEU A 56 -0.79 -3.36 3.68
CA LEU A 56 -2.23 -3.57 3.81
C LEU A 56 -2.65 -3.76 5.26
N ASP A 57 -1.83 -4.44 6.06
CA ASP A 57 -2.10 -4.61 7.48
C ASP A 57 -2.23 -3.27 8.20
N THR A 58 -1.37 -2.31 7.87
CA THR A 58 -1.40 -0.99 8.46
C THR A 58 -2.71 -0.28 8.13
N PHE A 59 -3.10 -0.35 6.87
CA PHE A 59 -4.34 0.25 6.41
C PHE A 59 -5.55 -0.34 7.13
N LEU A 60 -5.58 -1.67 7.25
CA LEU A 60 -6.71 -2.33 7.90
C LEU A 60 -6.83 -1.97 9.38
N LYS A 61 -5.70 -1.75 10.05
CA LYS A 61 -5.73 -1.30 11.45
C LYS A 61 -6.32 0.10 11.59
N MET A 62 -6.09 0.94 10.60
CA MET A 62 -6.58 2.31 10.65
C MET A 62 -8.09 2.42 10.47
N VAL A 63 -8.68 1.49 9.74
CA VAL A 63 -10.10 1.57 9.38
C VAL A 63 -10.99 0.68 10.25
N LYS A 64 -10.40 -0.03 11.20
CA LYS A 64 -11.18 -0.87 12.11
C LYS A 64 -11.62 -0.11 13.38
#